data_330559f2d0779b9d3411686f51948852
#
_entry.id   330559f2d0779b9d3411686f51948852
#
_cell.length_a   1.000
_cell.length_b   1.000
_cell.length_c   1.000
_cell.angle_alpha   90.00
_cell.angle_beta   90.00
_cell.angle_gamma   90.00
#
_symmetry.space_group_name_H-M   'P 1'
#
loop_
_entity.id
_entity.type
_entity.pdbx_description
1 polymer ?
#
loop_
_entity_poly.entity_id
_entity_poly.type
_entity_poly.pdbx_seq_one_letter_code
_entity_poly.pdbx_strand_id
1 'polypeptide(L)'
;MLSERAVARLETSTSDSFAIDLKKWHGIMQIYENGGQAYHATMPTDALRAFRDTMLETRDYGFDRLCAAQWELGNAVRAILKAKGVHSVAADGFGAPGVVVSYPDDPAIQAGSKFSAQGMQIAAGVPLQCDEPE
;
A
#
# COMPACT_ATOMS: atom_id res chain seq x y z
N MET A 1 7.79 -10.08 -6.97
CA MET A 1 8.95 -10.96 -6.70
C MET A 1 8.56 -11.99 -5.63
N LEU A 2 9.01 -13.23 -5.78
CA LEU A 2 8.80 -14.30 -4.80
C LEU A 2 10.14 -14.60 -4.12
N SER A 3 10.13 -14.79 -2.81
CA SER A 3 11.30 -15.30 -2.08
C SER A 3 11.49 -16.79 -2.35
N GLU A 4 12.67 -17.33 -2.12
CA GLU A 4 12.95 -18.79 -2.24
C GLU A 4 11.97 -19.62 -1.41
N ARG A 5 11.66 -19.18 -0.19
CA ARG A 5 10.67 -19.83 0.67
C ARG A 5 9.26 -19.83 0.05
N ALA A 6 8.87 -18.73 -0.64
CA ALA A 6 7.59 -18.66 -1.33
C ALA A 6 7.57 -19.58 -2.55
N VAL A 7 8.64 -19.65 -3.32
CA VAL A 7 8.77 -20.57 -4.46
C VAL A 7 8.67 -22.02 -3.99
N ALA A 8 9.39 -22.41 -2.95
CA ALA A 8 9.29 -23.76 -2.37
C ALA A 8 7.86 -24.10 -1.92
N ARG A 9 7.11 -23.11 -1.40
CA ARG A 9 5.71 -23.31 -1.01
C ARG A 9 4.77 -23.52 -2.20
N LEU A 10 5.08 -22.96 -3.37
CA LEU A 10 4.28 -23.18 -4.58
C LEU A 10 4.20 -24.66 -4.95
N GLU A 11 5.26 -25.44 -4.72
CA GLU A 11 5.29 -26.87 -5.06
C GLU A 11 4.25 -27.70 -4.30
N THR A 12 3.93 -27.28 -3.07
CA THR A 12 3.00 -27.97 -2.17
C THR A 12 1.63 -27.31 -2.08
N SER A 13 1.41 -26.23 -2.85
CA SER A 13 0.12 -25.51 -2.89
C SER A 13 -0.66 -25.83 -4.15
N THR A 14 -1.98 -25.73 -4.05
CA THR A 14 -2.91 -25.83 -5.18
C THR A 14 -3.74 -24.56 -5.23
N SER A 15 -4.11 -24.12 -6.43
CA SER A 15 -5.01 -23.00 -6.65
C SER A 15 -6.12 -23.44 -7.60
N ASP A 16 -7.35 -23.04 -7.31
CA ASP A 16 -8.51 -23.15 -8.19
C ASP A 16 -8.75 -21.86 -9.01
N SER A 17 -7.92 -20.84 -8.79
CA SER A 17 -7.99 -19.59 -9.53
C SER A 17 -7.27 -19.69 -10.88
N PHE A 18 -7.97 -19.33 -11.96
CA PHE A 18 -7.36 -19.26 -13.27
C PHE A 18 -6.32 -18.12 -13.36
N ALA A 19 -6.66 -16.93 -12.88
CA ALA A 19 -5.86 -15.72 -13.11
C ALA A 19 -4.67 -15.57 -12.16
N ILE A 20 -4.78 -16.04 -10.92
CA ILE A 20 -3.79 -15.84 -9.86
C ILE A 20 -3.12 -17.13 -9.39
N ASP A 21 -3.12 -18.17 -10.20
CA ASP A 21 -2.34 -19.38 -9.96
C ASP A 21 -0.84 -19.07 -10.13
N LEU A 22 -0.17 -18.76 -9.03
CA LEU A 22 1.25 -18.40 -9.03
C LEU A 22 2.15 -19.56 -9.46
N LYS A 23 1.78 -20.81 -9.19
CA LYS A 23 2.55 -21.98 -9.63
C LYS A 23 2.55 -22.06 -11.16
N LYS A 24 1.40 -21.85 -11.77
CA LYS A 24 1.26 -21.84 -13.23
C LYS A 24 2.03 -20.70 -13.88
N TRP A 25 1.92 -19.49 -13.32
CA TRP A 25 2.68 -18.34 -13.79
C TRP A 25 4.20 -18.53 -13.62
N HIS A 26 4.65 -19.12 -12.52
CA HIS A 26 6.06 -19.44 -12.31
C HIS A 26 6.59 -20.40 -13.39
N GLY A 27 5.83 -21.45 -13.71
CA GLY A 27 6.18 -22.38 -14.80
C GLY A 27 6.26 -21.69 -16.17
N ILE A 28 5.34 -20.77 -16.47
CA ILE A 28 5.37 -19.96 -17.70
C ILE A 28 6.64 -19.11 -17.75
N MET A 29 6.99 -18.43 -16.66
CA MET A 29 8.20 -17.61 -16.57
C MET A 29 9.46 -18.45 -16.82
N GLN A 30 9.57 -19.62 -16.21
CA GLN A 30 10.70 -20.54 -16.42
C GLN A 30 10.85 -20.97 -17.89
N ILE A 31 9.74 -21.21 -18.59
CA ILE A 31 9.78 -21.53 -20.02
C ILE A 31 10.39 -20.37 -20.82
N TYR A 32 9.98 -19.13 -20.56
CA TYR A 32 10.54 -17.96 -21.22
C TYR A 32 12.02 -17.71 -20.87
N GLU A 33 12.39 -17.89 -19.60
CA GLU A 33 13.79 -17.77 -19.15
C GLU A 33 14.72 -18.79 -19.87
N ASN A 34 14.18 -19.96 -20.23
CA ASN A 34 14.89 -20.99 -20.99
C ASN A 34 14.76 -20.82 -22.52
N GLY A 35 14.29 -19.68 -23.01
CA GLY A 35 14.18 -19.36 -24.43
C GLY A 35 12.98 -20.00 -25.16
N GLY A 36 12.07 -20.60 -24.43
CA GLY A 36 10.82 -21.16 -24.95
C GLY A 36 9.67 -20.16 -25.02
N GLN A 37 8.52 -20.66 -25.45
CA GLN A 37 7.25 -19.90 -25.49
C GLN A 37 6.14 -20.70 -24.82
N ALA A 38 5.32 -20.04 -24.02
CA ALA A 38 4.11 -20.63 -23.45
C ALA A 38 3.03 -19.55 -23.25
N TYR A 39 1.78 -19.96 -23.38
CA TYR A 39 0.64 -19.10 -23.17
C TYR A 39 -0.29 -19.72 -22.12
N HIS A 40 -0.67 -18.91 -21.15
CA HIS A 40 -1.69 -19.29 -20.16
C HIS A 40 -2.88 -18.34 -20.18
N ALA A 41 -2.61 -17.04 -20.10
CA ALA A 41 -3.61 -15.99 -20.13
C ALA A 41 -2.97 -14.69 -20.63
N THR A 42 -3.79 -13.77 -21.14
CA THR A 42 -3.32 -12.45 -21.54
C THR A 42 -2.94 -11.65 -20.30
N MET A 43 -1.70 -11.21 -20.23
CA MET A 43 -1.21 -10.34 -19.17
C MET A 43 -1.59 -8.89 -19.43
N PRO A 44 -1.86 -8.08 -18.40
CA PRO A 44 -2.06 -6.64 -18.54
C PRO A 44 -0.71 -5.94 -18.76
N THR A 45 -0.14 -6.11 -19.95
CA THR A 45 1.24 -5.68 -20.27
C THR A 45 1.48 -4.19 -20.10
N ASP A 46 0.48 -3.36 -20.41
CA ASP A 46 0.57 -1.90 -20.23
C ASP A 46 0.64 -1.52 -18.74
N ALA A 47 -0.16 -2.17 -17.89
CA ALA A 47 -0.11 -1.95 -16.45
C ALA A 47 1.22 -2.45 -15.84
N LEU A 48 1.73 -3.59 -16.31
CA LEU A 48 3.03 -4.12 -15.88
C LEU A 48 4.18 -3.19 -16.29
N ARG A 49 4.10 -2.61 -17.50
CA ARG A 49 5.09 -1.63 -17.96
C ARG A 49 5.04 -0.36 -17.12
N ALA A 50 3.86 0.20 -16.88
CA ALA A 50 3.69 1.38 -16.03
C ALA A 50 4.21 1.13 -14.61
N PHE A 51 3.91 -0.04 -14.04
CA PHE A 51 4.44 -0.43 -12.73
C PHE A 51 5.97 -0.53 -12.71
N ARG A 52 6.57 -1.16 -13.73
CA ARG A 52 8.04 -1.20 -13.86
C ARG A 52 8.63 0.20 -13.91
N ASP A 53 8.06 1.09 -14.74
CA ASP A 53 8.59 2.44 -14.92
C ASP A 53 8.51 3.23 -13.61
N THR A 54 7.41 3.13 -12.86
CA THR A 54 7.27 3.71 -11.52
C THR A 54 8.29 3.14 -10.53
N MET A 55 8.57 1.84 -10.58
CA MET A 55 9.62 1.23 -9.75
C MET A 55 11.01 1.78 -10.07
N LEU A 56 11.32 2.01 -11.35
CA LEU A 56 12.58 2.61 -11.76
C LEU A 56 12.71 4.06 -11.29
N GLU A 57 11.67 4.88 -11.45
CA GLU A 57 11.62 6.24 -10.91
C GLU A 57 11.85 6.27 -9.40
N THR A 58 11.18 5.38 -8.66
CA THR A 58 11.34 5.27 -7.21
C THR A 58 12.77 4.91 -6.83
N ARG A 59 13.39 3.97 -7.54
CA ARG A 59 14.78 3.60 -7.34
C ARG A 59 15.73 4.78 -7.60
N ASP A 60 15.51 5.48 -8.70
CA ASP A 60 16.38 6.60 -9.12
C ASP A 60 16.22 7.82 -8.19
N TYR A 61 15.03 8.02 -7.60
CA TYR A 61 14.82 9.01 -6.53
C TYR A 61 15.57 8.62 -5.25
N GLY A 62 15.70 7.35 -4.96
CA GLY A 62 16.35 6.75 -3.80
C GLY A 62 15.37 6.32 -2.71
N PHE A 63 15.39 5.04 -2.36
CA PHE A 63 14.49 4.46 -1.35
C PHE A 63 14.65 5.09 0.03
N ASP A 64 15.88 5.32 0.48
CA ASP A 64 16.15 5.92 1.78
C ASP A 64 15.64 7.37 1.83
N ARG A 65 15.83 8.12 0.76
CA ARG A 65 15.33 9.49 0.62
C ARG A 65 13.81 9.52 0.63
N LEU A 66 13.16 8.61 -0.09
CA LEU A 66 11.70 8.47 -0.11
C LEU A 66 11.16 8.13 1.27
N CYS A 67 11.79 7.17 1.94
CA CYS A 67 11.43 6.76 3.30
C CYS A 67 11.53 7.94 4.29
N ALA A 68 12.65 8.65 4.28
CA ALA A 68 12.85 9.82 5.14
C ALA A 68 11.81 10.92 4.90
N ALA A 69 11.56 11.27 3.63
CA ALA A 69 10.59 12.29 3.27
C ALA A 69 9.16 11.89 3.68
N GLN A 70 8.80 10.61 3.56
CA GLN A 70 7.49 10.11 3.99
C GLN A 70 7.31 10.17 5.51
N TRP A 71 8.35 9.85 6.28
CA TRP A 71 8.33 10.00 7.74
C TRP A 71 8.21 11.46 8.17
N GLU A 72 8.96 12.36 7.54
CA GLU A 72 8.88 13.80 7.79
C GLU A 72 7.46 14.32 7.56
N LEU A 73 6.86 13.98 6.41
CA LEU A 73 5.49 14.38 6.06
C LEU A 73 4.48 13.85 7.08
N GLY A 74 4.50 12.55 7.37
CA GLY A 74 3.57 11.92 8.31
C GLY A 74 3.66 12.51 9.72
N ASN A 75 4.87 12.79 10.19
CA ASN A 75 5.09 13.41 11.50
C ASN A 75 4.63 14.88 11.51
N ALA A 76 4.85 15.65 10.44
CA ALA A 76 4.37 17.01 10.32
C ALA A 76 2.84 17.09 10.36
N VAL A 77 2.14 16.21 9.64
CA VAL A 77 0.67 16.14 9.68
C VAL A 77 0.16 15.81 11.08
N ARG A 78 0.75 14.81 11.75
CA ARG A 78 0.40 14.47 13.14
C ARG A 78 0.61 15.63 14.11
N ALA A 79 1.71 16.36 13.95
CA ALA A 79 2.00 17.52 14.80
C ALA A 79 0.95 18.63 14.61
N ILE A 80 0.52 18.90 13.39
CA ILE A 80 -0.55 19.86 13.09
C ILE A 80 -1.87 19.43 13.75
N LEU A 81 -2.26 18.16 13.58
CA LEU A 81 -3.49 17.64 14.17
C LEU A 81 -3.45 17.71 15.71
N LYS A 82 -2.35 17.28 16.31
CA LYS A 82 -2.13 17.37 17.77
C LYS A 82 -2.24 18.80 18.29
N ALA A 83 -1.65 19.77 17.58
CA ALA A 83 -1.74 21.18 17.93
C ALA A 83 -3.18 21.75 17.83
N LYS A 84 -4.05 21.08 17.08
CA LYS A 84 -5.49 21.39 16.95
C LYS A 84 -6.36 20.57 17.92
N GLY A 85 -5.77 19.79 18.83
CA GLY A 85 -6.50 18.96 19.78
C GLY A 85 -7.08 17.67 19.19
N VAL A 86 -6.70 17.32 17.97
CA VAL A 86 -7.16 16.07 17.31
C VAL A 86 -6.18 14.94 17.65
N HIS A 87 -6.66 13.95 18.40
CA HIS A 87 -5.85 12.84 18.87
C HIS A 87 -5.59 11.79 17.81
N SER A 88 -4.38 11.24 17.81
CA SER A 88 -4.01 10.12 16.93
C SER A 88 -4.60 8.81 17.44
N VAL A 89 -5.07 7.95 16.52
CA VAL A 89 -5.43 6.56 16.84
C VAL A 89 -4.17 5.73 17.17
N ALA A 90 -3.06 6.03 16.50
CA ALA A 90 -1.80 5.33 16.77
C ALA A 90 -1.19 5.78 18.09
N ALA A 91 -0.82 4.81 18.93
CA ALA A 91 0.00 5.05 20.11
C ALA A 91 1.37 5.65 19.74
N ASP A 92 2.04 6.27 20.71
CA ASP A 92 3.37 6.85 20.51
C ASP A 92 4.36 5.78 20.04
N GLY A 93 5.09 6.09 18.96
CA GLY A 93 6.04 5.17 18.32
C GLY A 93 5.43 4.18 17.31
N PHE A 94 4.10 4.10 17.18
CA PHE A 94 3.44 3.18 16.25
C PHE A 94 2.73 3.87 15.07
N GLY A 95 2.98 5.14 14.86
CA GLY A 95 2.43 5.89 13.74
C GLY A 95 3.00 5.44 12.41
N ALA A 96 2.16 5.02 11.46
CA ALA A 96 2.59 4.72 10.10
C ALA A 96 2.96 6.01 9.35
N PRO A 97 4.04 6.03 8.54
CA PRO A 97 4.46 7.25 7.85
C PRO A 97 3.50 7.70 6.74
N GLY A 98 2.83 6.76 6.08
CA GLY A 98 1.96 7.04 4.94
C GLY A 98 0.47 7.12 5.26
N VAL A 99 0.07 6.81 6.50
CA VAL A 99 -1.34 6.81 6.91
C VAL A 99 -1.48 7.50 8.26
N VAL A 100 -2.29 8.54 8.32
CA VAL A 100 -2.59 9.26 9.56
C VAL A 100 -4.08 9.09 9.85
N VAL A 101 -4.38 8.42 10.97
CA VAL A 101 -5.75 8.21 11.46
C VAL A 101 -5.89 8.91 12.80
N SER A 102 -7.00 9.62 12.97
CA SER A 102 -7.23 10.44 14.15
C SER A 102 -8.70 10.38 14.57
N TYR A 103 -8.98 10.70 15.83
CA TYR A 103 -10.32 10.81 16.41
C TYR A 103 -10.80 12.27 16.39
N PRO A 104 -11.55 12.73 15.38
CA PRO A 104 -12.12 14.05 15.39
C PRO A 104 -13.47 14.03 16.13
N ASP A 105 -13.71 15.04 16.96
CA ASP A 105 -15.01 15.23 17.66
C ASP A 105 -16.11 15.76 16.73
N ASP A 106 -15.73 16.32 15.57
CA ASP A 106 -16.63 16.96 14.64
C ASP A 106 -17.01 15.98 13.49
N PRO A 107 -18.30 15.59 13.38
CA PRO A 107 -18.77 14.71 12.32
C PRO A 107 -18.47 15.21 10.90
N ALA A 108 -18.42 16.52 10.68
CA ALA A 108 -18.11 17.10 9.37
C ALA A 108 -16.62 17.00 9.03
N ILE A 109 -15.75 16.93 10.02
CA ILE A 109 -14.32 16.59 9.85
C ILE A 109 -14.20 15.09 9.57
N GLN A 110 -14.89 14.24 10.33
CA GLN A 110 -14.89 12.80 10.16
C GLN A 110 -15.37 12.39 8.75
N ALA A 111 -16.45 12.99 8.28
CA ALA A 111 -16.98 12.76 6.93
C ALA A 111 -16.14 13.42 5.81
N GLY A 112 -15.15 14.24 6.14
CA GLY A 112 -14.32 14.96 5.19
C GLY A 112 -14.95 16.18 4.55
N SER A 113 -16.20 16.54 4.88
CA SER A 113 -16.91 17.65 4.22
C SER A 113 -16.29 19.01 4.45
N LYS A 114 -15.74 19.28 5.64
CA LYS A 114 -14.99 20.51 5.91
C LYS A 114 -13.69 20.62 5.12
N PHE A 115 -13.01 19.51 4.88
CA PHE A 115 -11.83 19.47 4.01
C PHE A 115 -12.21 19.69 2.55
N SER A 116 -13.27 19.03 2.09
CA SER A 116 -13.80 19.20 0.73
C SER A 116 -14.18 20.64 0.43
N ALA A 117 -14.78 21.35 1.39
CA ALA A 117 -15.13 22.77 1.25
C ALA A 117 -13.87 23.67 1.10
N GLN A 118 -12.69 23.19 1.47
CA GLN A 118 -11.41 23.88 1.28
C GLN A 118 -10.60 23.32 0.09
N GLY A 119 -11.23 22.53 -0.77
CA GLY A 119 -10.57 21.92 -1.93
C GLY A 119 -9.65 20.74 -1.61
N MET A 120 -9.72 20.17 -0.41
CA MET A 120 -8.94 19.01 -0.01
C MET A 120 -9.82 17.76 0.05
N GLN A 121 -9.35 16.66 -0.51
CA GLN A 121 -9.99 15.36 -0.39
C GLN A 121 -9.26 14.50 0.64
N ILE A 122 -9.99 13.96 1.59
CA ILE A 122 -9.50 12.96 2.54
C ILE A 122 -10.36 11.70 2.45
N ALA A 123 -9.82 10.58 2.95
CA ALA A 123 -10.62 9.39 3.15
C ALA A 123 -11.65 9.63 4.25
N ALA A 124 -12.88 9.16 4.05
CA ALA A 124 -13.89 9.13 5.10
C ALA A 124 -13.43 8.23 6.26
N GLY A 125 -13.92 8.52 7.46
CA GLY A 125 -13.61 7.72 8.64
C GLY A 125 -13.98 6.24 8.45
N VAL A 126 -13.13 5.36 8.94
CA VAL A 126 -13.35 3.89 8.92
C VAL A 126 -13.77 3.48 10.33
N PRO A 127 -14.78 2.62 10.48
CA PRO A 127 -15.09 2.03 11.77
C PRO A 127 -13.88 1.22 12.27
N LEU A 128 -13.36 1.57 13.43
CA LEU A 128 -12.28 0.84 14.07
C LEU A 128 -12.87 -0.18 15.05
N GLN A 129 -12.46 -1.43 14.91
CA GLN A 129 -12.73 -2.46 15.93
C GLN A 129 -11.54 -2.49 16.90
N CYS A 130 -11.46 -1.50 17.74
CA CYS A 130 -10.51 -1.43 18.84
C CYS A 130 -11.26 -1.07 20.12
N ASP A 131 -10.66 -1.38 21.25
CA ASP A 131 -11.21 -1.01 22.55
C ASP A 131 -11.45 0.51 22.56
N GLU A 132 -12.63 0.94 23.02
CA GLU A 132 -12.94 2.35 23.14
C GLU A 132 -11.91 3.00 24.06
N PRO A 133 -11.39 4.18 23.72
CA PRO A 133 -10.54 4.92 24.64
C PRO A 133 -11.37 5.26 25.88
N GLU A 134 -10.88 4.88 27.06
CA GLU A 134 -11.42 5.31 28.35
C GLU A 134 -11.37 6.83 28.51
#